data_fac7acaad069e06c43f9f3aa2f2d0ba1
#
_entry.id   fac7acaad069e06c43f9f3aa2f2d0ba1
#
_cell.length_a   1.000
_cell.length_b   1.000
_cell.length_c   1.000
_cell.angle_alpha   90.00
_cell.angle_beta   90.00
_cell.angle_gamma   90.00
#
_symmetry.space_group_name_H-M   'P 1'
#
loop_
_entity.id
_entity.type
_entity.pdbx_description
1 polymer ?
#
loop_
_entity_poly.entity_id
_entity_poly.type
_entity_poly.pdbx_seq_one_letter_code
_entity_poly.pdbx_strand_id
1 'polypeptide(L)'
;GSEMCIRDRSTDTNFIIVLLDAVDEECFWQVWEQHPEYKEEMRDFTFYNNTMSGYAYTDHSLPLIISGEWYENKEPFLDYQIRIFKNSPFFEYLKKQDYTLSYYEDEYKFEVGVMDGAFNNLAYTQSSLWDAPLFNKRIIKMVGMKYAPYLLKPKCWFNVDMLNNQEMTPKDEELFSWKNKAFYDDLKEDEISYVDGKRFKLIHLMGAHVPFYYDKDVNVIDNANYYTCIESSMTVTMAYLDKLREAGVYDNSVIIVLSDHGYNIEGDAIDTPQRNENETGRQHPILFIKGLNENHDFQVSGAPISFEDLVGAYYKLLDGVASDDCFEYKEGDQRERRYLLYKYLGEDHMVEYMQTGYAGDESTLIPTGRVFDAK
;
A
#
# COMPACT_ATOMS: atom_id res chain seq x y z
N GLY A 1 13.14 15.42 -0.56
CA GLY A 1 11.81 15.29 0.01
C GLY A 1 11.53 13.92 0.60
N SER A 2 11.74 12.83 -0.15
CA SER A 2 11.51 11.44 0.32
C SER A 2 12.45 11.02 1.46
N GLU A 3 13.71 11.42 1.42
CA GLU A 3 14.70 11.15 2.47
C GLU A 3 14.28 11.68 3.86
N MET A 4 13.65 12.84 3.94
CA MET A 4 13.15 13.38 5.21
C MET A 4 12.09 12.49 5.86
N CYS A 5 11.25 11.81 5.07
CA CYS A 5 10.23 10.92 5.61
C CYS A 5 10.84 9.70 6.32
N ILE A 6 11.97 9.21 5.81
CA ILE A 6 12.66 8.05 6.40
C ILE A 6 13.39 8.45 7.70
N ARG A 7 14.07 9.60 7.71
CA ARG A 7 15.04 10.00 8.76
C ARG A 7 14.42 10.68 9.97
N ASP A 8 13.36 11.47 9.76
CA ASP A 8 12.75 12.25 10.85
C ASP A 8 11.99 11.37 11.83
N ARG A 9 12.38 11.40 13.09
CA ARG A 9 11.75 10.67 14.20
C ARG A 9 11.33 11.63 15.29
N SER A 10 10.06 11.56 15.67
CA SER A 10 9.55 12.40 16.74
C SER A 10 9.77 11.76 18.11
N THR A 11 10.28 12.55 19.04
CA THR A 11 10.32 12.17 20.47
C THR A 11 8.96 12.36 21.18
N ASP A 12 7.98 13.00 20.52
CA ASP A 12 6.61 13.17 21.02
C ASP A 12 5.76 11.93 20.63
N THR A 13 5.10 11.95 19.47
CA THR A 13 4.23 10.87 19.00
C THR A 13 4.44 10.64 17.52
N ASN A 14 4.57 9.38 17.11
CA ASN A 14 4.57 8.98 15.73
C ASN A 14 3.33 8.14 15.42
N PHE A 15 2.73 8.37 14.25
CA PHE A 15 1.72 7.49 13.66
C PHE A 15 2.25 7.04 12.29
N ILE A 16 2.53 5.76 12.17
CA ILE A 16 3.26 5.21 11.03
C ILE A 16 2.41 4.12 10.37
N ILE A 17 2.16 4.27 9.09
CA ILE A 17 1.56 3.24 8.25
C ILE A 17 2.64 2.77 7.26
N VAL A 18 2.99 1.50 7.31
CA VAL A 18 3.84 0.82 6.33
C VAL A 18 2.93 -0.03 5.46
N LEU A 19 2.75 0.37 4.22
CA LEU A 19 1.97 -0.34 3.24
C LEU A 19 2.89 -1.16 2.35
N LEU A 20 2.66 -2.47 2.35
CA LEU A 20 3.37 -3.46 1.54
C LEU A 20 2.43 -3.90 0.41
N ASP A 21 2.65 -3.38 -0.80
CA ASP A 21 1.74 -3.59 -1.93
C ASP A 21 1.55 -5.07 -2.27
N ALA A 22 0.30 -5.47 -2.46
CA ALA A 22 -0.11 -6.77 -2.97
C ALA A 22 0.36 -7.99 -2.14
N VAL A 23 0.53 -7.86 -0.83
CA VAL A 23 0.85 -9.00 0.04
C VAL A 23 -0.42 -9.69 0.50
N ASP A 24 -0.64 -10.91 -0.01
CA ASP A 24 -1.74 -11.78 0.36
C ASP A 24 -1.49 -12.47 1.71
N GLU A 25 -2.52 -12.57 2.54
CA GLU A 25 -2.41 -13.13 3.90
C GLU A 25 -2.03 -14.61 3.90
N GLU A 26 -2.67 -15.41 3.06
CA GLU A 26 -2.42 -16.86 3.05
C GLU A 26 -0.98 -17.18 2.61
N CYS A 27 -0.50 -16.48 1.58
CA CYS A 27 0.87 -16.62 1.11
C CYS A 27 1.88 -16.07 2.11
N PHE A 28 1.53 -14.95 2.76
CA PHE A 28 2.33 -14.39 3.83
C PHE A 28 2.47 -15.36 5.00
N TRP A 29 1.37 -16.03 5.40
CA TRP A 29 1.41 -16.99 6.51
C TRP A 29 2.30 -18.19 6.21
N GLN A 30 2.36 -18.65 4.96
CA GLN A 30 3.29 -19.70 4.55
C GLN A 30 4.77 -19.28 4.72
N VAL A 31 5.11 -18.04 4.44
CA VAL A 31 6.44 -17.46 4.73
C VAL A 31 6.67 -17.34 6.23
N TRP A 32 5.68 -16.82 6.95
CA TRP A 32 5.75 -16.63 8.40
C TRP A 32 6.06 -17.90 9.18
N GLU A 33 5.46 -19.03 8.79
CA GLU A 33 5.70 -20.32 9.43
C GLU A 33 7.14 -20.83 9.25
N GLN A 34 7.84 -20.38 8.21
CA GLN A 34 9.23 -20.72 7.95
C GLN A 34 10.21 -19.83 8.73
N HIS A 35 9.75 -18.72 9.30
CA HIS A 35 10.52 -17.70 9.98
C HIS A 35 10.05 -17.48 11.43
N PRO A 36 10.34 -18.41 12.36
CA PRO A 36 9.88 -18.29 13.75
C PRO A 36 10.42 -17.04 14.47
N GLU A 37 11.54 -16.47 14.00
CA GLU A 37 12.11 -15.22 14.49
C GLU A 37 11.19 -14.01 14.30
N TYR A 38 10.30 -14.03 13.32
CA TYR A 38 9.36 -12.93 13.06
C TYR A 38 8.44 -12.65 14.25
N LYS A 39 8.11 -13.67 15.05
CA LYS A 39 7.27 -13.48 16.25
C LYS A 39 7.96 -12.63 17.32
N GLU A 40 9.27 -12.73 17.45
CA GLU A 40 10.03 -11.93 18.40
C GLU A 40 10.20 -10.50 17.87
N GLU A 41 10.49 -10.36 16.56
CA GLU A 41 10.66 -9.06 15.92
C GLU A 41 9.34 -8.25 15.88
N MET A 42 8.20 -8.96 15.74
CA MET A 42 6.86 -8.38 15.73
C MET A 42 6.14 -8.50 17.07
N ARG A 43 6.88 -8.71 18.18
CA ARG A 43 6.28 -8.57 19.51
C ARG A 43 5.63 -7.20 19.63
N ASP A 44 4.63 -7.07 20.49
CA ASP A 44 3.81 -5.86 20.66
C ASP A 44 2.83 -5.60 19.50
N PHE A 45 2.77 -6.49 18.50
CA PHE A 45 1.78 -6.42 17.42
C PHE A 45 0.64 -7.40 17.61
N THR A 46 -0.56 -6.95 17.24
CA THR A 46 -1.73 -7.80 16.98
C THR A 46 -1.88 -7.98 15.48
N PHE A 47 -1.85 -9.23 15.01
CA PHE A 47 -2.12 -9.61 13.62
C PHE A 47 -3.58 -9.96 13.42
N TYR A 48 -4.26 -9.26 12.52
CA TYR A 48 -5.67 -9.47 12.18
C TYR A 48 -5.78 -10.32 10.93
N ASN A 49 -5.80 -11.65 11.11
CA ASN A 49 -5.76 -12.62 10.01
C ASN A 49 -7.11 -12.79 9.27
N ASN A 50 -8.14 -12.08 9.65
CA ASN A 50 -9.45 -12.11 9.00
C ASN A 50 -9.85 -10.71 8.52
N THR A 51 -8.92 -10.05 7.81
CA THR A 51 -9.09 -8.69 7.29
C THR A 51 -9.50 -8.74 5.82
N MET A 52 -10.38 -7.83 5.41
CA MET A 52 -10.83 -7.66 4.03
C MET A 52 -10.50 -6.26 3.50
N SER A 53 -9.91 -6.17 2.30
CA SER A 53 -9.42 -4.91 1.73
C SER A 53 -10.51 -3.95 1.23
N GLY A 54 -11.63 -4.45 0.80
CA GLY A 54 -12.70 -3.67 0.18
C GLY A 54 -12.54 -3.46 -1.34
N TYR A 55 -11.32 -3.38 -1.87
CA TYR A 55 -11.02 -3.25 -3.30
C TYR A 55 -9.85 -4.14 -3.71
N ALA A 56 -9.73 -4.40 -5.03
CA ALA A 56 -8.69 -5.26 -5.61
C ALA A 56 -7.40 -4.53 -5.97
N TYR A 57 -7.36 -3.20 -5.94
CA TYR A 57 -6.26 -2.39 -6.45
C TYR A 57 -5.96 -1.18 -5.57
N THR A 58 -4.70 -0.80 -5.53
CA THR A 58 -4.13 0.27 -4.70
C THR A 58 -4.84 1.61 -4.85
N ASP A 59 -5.16 2.00 -6.08
CA ASP A 59 -5.74 3.31 -6.40
C ASP A 59 -7.11 3.56 -5.76
N HIS A 60 -7.84 2.49 -5.44
CA HIS A 60 -9.11 2.52 -4.69
C HIS A 60 -8.91 2.16 -3.20
N SER A 61 -8.04 1.18 -2.91
CA SER A 61 -7.82 0.72 -1.53
C SER A 61 -7.15 1.77 -0.66
N LEU A 62 -6.12 2.46 -1.17
CA LEU A 62 -5.42 3.46 -0.36
C LEU A 62 -6.31 4.64 0.06
N PRO A 63 -7.15 5.23 -0.80
CA PRO A 63 -8.16 6.20 -0.36
C PRO A 63 -9.10 5.66 0.73
N LEU A 64 -9.55 4.41 0.65
CA LEU A 64 -10.39 3.79 1.69
C LEU A 64 -9.62 3.63 3.00
N ILE A 65 -8.37 3.18 2.97
CA ILE A 65 -7.49 3.02 4.14
C ILE A 65 -7.34 4.34 4.92
N ILE A 66 -7.20 5.47 4.22
CA ILE A 66 -6.95 6.77 4.85
C ILE A 66 -8.21 7.58 5.18
N SER A 67 -9.37 7.19 4.65
CA SER A 67 -10.61 7.95 4.83
C SER A 67 -11.79 7.15 5.39
N GLY A 68 -11.81 5.83 5.19
CA GLY A 68 -12.99 5.00 5.43
C GLY A 68 -14.13 5.22 4.43
N GLU A 69 -13.91 6.02 3.38
CA GLU A 69 -14.94 6.41 2.42
C GLU A 69 -14.89 5.56 1.15
N TRP A 70 -16.03 4.98 0.80
CA TRP A 70 -16.19 4.18 -0.39
C TRP A 70 -16.32 5.03 -1.66
N TYR A 71 -15.59 4.66 -2.71
CA TYR A 71 -15.85 5.15 -4.07
C TYR A 71 -16.91 4.29 -4.75
N GLU A 72 -17.96 4.91 -5.25
CA GLU A 72 -19.10 4.23 -5.86
C GLU A 72 -19.46 4.82 -7.25
N ASN A 73 -18.49 5.28 -8.00
CA ASN A 73 -18.71 5.93 -9.32
C ASN A 73 -19.71 7.12 -9.29
N LYS A 74 -19.88 7.76 -8.13
CA LYS A 74 -20.80 8.91 -7.97
C LYS A 74 -20.22 10.24 -8.47
N GLU A 75 -18.91 10.32 -8.57
CA GLU A 75 -18.11 11.45 -9.04
C GLU A 75 -16.96 10.95 -9.92
N PRO A 76 -16.29 11.79 -10.74
CA PRO A 76 -15.07 11.38 -11.42
C PRO A 76 -14.03 10.86 -10.44
N PHE A 77 -13.35 9.77 -10.78
CA PHE A 77 -12.42 9.09 -9.86
C PHE A 77 -11.27 10.01 -9.41
N LEU A 78 -10.72 10.80 -10.32
CA LEU A 78 -9.70 11.79 -10.02
C LEU A 78 -10.16 12.82 -8.98
N ASP A 79 -11.41 13.32 -9.09
CA ASP A 79 -11.97 14.29 -8.14
C ASP A 79 -12.14 13.67 -6.75
N TYR A 80 -12.57 12.40 -6.69
CA TYR A 80 -12.63 11.63 -5.45
C TYR A 80 -11.25 11.50 -4.81
N GLN A 81 -10.23 11.05 -5.55
CA GLN A 81 -8.87 10.90 -5.03
C GLN A 81 -8.32 12.23 -4.50
N ILE A 82 -8.42 13.30 -5.28
CA ILE A 82 -7.98 14.64 -4.87
C ILE A 82 -8.69 15.08 -3.57
N ARG A 83 -9.98 14.84 -3.48
CA ARG A 83 -10.78 15.20 -2.30
C ARG A 83 -10.35 14.40 -1.08
N ILE A 84 -10.13 13.10 -1.21
CA ILE A 84 -9.71 12.24 -0.11
C ILE A 84 -8.32 12.63 0.40
N PHE A 85 -7.34 12.74 -0.46
CA PHE A 85 -5.96 13.06 -0.03
C PHE A 85 -5.84 14.47 0.57
N LYS A 86 -6.58 15.45 0.04
CA LYS A 86 -6.51 16.83 0.54
C LYS A 86 -7.36 17.08 1.78
N ASN A 87 -8.51 16.44 1.90
CA ASN A 87 -9.55 16.82 2.86
C ASN A 87 -10.13 15.62 3.63
N SER A 88 -9.44 14.46 3.73
CA SER A 88 -9.98 13.37 4.55
C SER A 88 -10.17 13.83 6.01
N PRO A 89 -11.26 13.43 6.68
CA PRO A 89 -11.48 13.79 8.07
C PRO A 89 -10.32 13.40 8.97
N PHE A 90 -9.65 12.29 8.70
CA PHE A 90 -8.50 11.84 9.47
C PHE A 90 -7.30 12.77 9.29
N PHE A 91 -6.95 13.17 8.07
CA PHE A 91 -5.85 14.11 7.85
C PHE A 91 -6.14 15.50 8.42
N GLU A 92 -7.39 15.96 8.33
CA GLU A 92 -7.79 17.20 8.99
C GLU A 92 -7.69 17.12 10.53
N TYR A 93 -8.03 15.96 11.10
CA TYR A 93 -7.84 15.71 12.53
C TYR A 93 -6.35 15.76 12.89
N LEU A 94 -5.49 15.05 12.17
CA LEU A 94 -4.04 15.04 12.40
C LEU A 94 -3.45 16.45 12.33
N LYS A 95 -3.82 17.23 11.31
CA LYS A 95 -3.37 18.63 11.16
C LYS A 95 -3.81 19.50 12.35
N LYS A 96 -5.04 19.32 12.86
CA LYS A 96 -5.56 20.02 14.05
C LYS A 96 -4.86 19.60 15.35
N GLN A 97 -4.26 18.41 15.38
CA GLN A 97 -3.45 17.90 16.48
C GLN A 97 -1.95 18.18 16.32
N ASP A 98 -1.59 19.09 15.40
CA ASP A 98 -0.23 19.53 15.09
C ASP A 98 0.70 18.41 14.56
N TYR A 99 0.14 17.42 13.83
CA TYR A 99 0.95 16.45 13.11
C TYR A 99 1.52 17.04 11.82
N THR A 100 2.81 16.80 11.59
CA THR A 100 3.42 16.94 10.26
C THR A 100 3.19 15.64 9.50
N LEU A 101 2.60 15.72 8.31
CA LEU A 101 2.26 14.57 7.48
C LEU A 101 3.35 14.36 6.42
N SER A 102 3.88 13.16 6.34
CA SER A 102 4.90 12.78 5.35
C SER A 102 4.48 11.52 4.60
N TYR A 103 4.81 11.48 3.32
CA TYR A 103 4.56 10.35 2.43
C TYR A 103 5.85 9.90 1.76
N TYR A 104 6.12 8.62 1.79
CA TYR A 104 7.13 7.94 1.01
C TYR A 104 6.45 6.96 0.08
N GLU A 105 6.77 6.99 -1.20
CA GLU A 105 6.22 6.10 -2.20
C GLU A 105 7.33 5.52 -3.04
N ASP A 106 7.27 4.23 -3.21
CA ASP A 106 8.22 3.48 -3.99
C ASP A 106 7.86 3.48 -5.48
N GLU A 107 6.56 3.42 -5.78
CA GLU A 107 6.03 3.49 -7.14
C GLU A 107 5.02 4.64 -7.26
N TYR A 108 5.15 5.43 -8.32
CA TYR A 108 4.20 6.51 -8.60
C TYR A 108 2.90 5.92 -9.16
N LYS A 109 1.85 5.82 -8.34
CA LYS A 109 0.56 5.21 -8.71
C LYS A 109 -0.57 6.20 -8.95
N PHE A 110 -0.44 7.41 -8.46
CA PHE A 110 -1.47 8.42 -8.58
C PHE A 110 -1.14 9.44 -9.68
N GLU A 111 -2.18 9.99 -10.32
CA GLU A 111 -1.99 11.06 -11.28
C GLU A 111 -1.30 12.28 -10.66
N VAL A 112 -0.48 12.97 -11.45
CA VAL A 112 0.21 14.19 -11.02
C VAL A 112 -0.78 15.18 -10.40
N GLY A 113 -0.48 15.63 -9.18
CA GLY A 113 -1.28 16.61 -8.47
C GLY A 113 -2.36 16.06 -7.53
N VAL A 114 -2.65 14.76 -7.56
CA VAL A 114 -3.61 14.14 -6.62
C VAL A 114 -3.20 14.38 -5.18
N MET A 115 -1.94 14.17 -4.86
CA MET A 115 -1.41 14.32 -3.51
C MET A 115 -0.77 15.69 -3.22
N ASP A 116 -0.79 16.62 -4.17
CA ASP A 116 -0.19 17.95 -4.03
C ASP A 116 -0.75 18.69 -2.81
N GLY A 117 0.13 19.05 -1.87
CA GLY A 117 -0.24 19.75 -0.64
C GLY A 117 -0.98 18.90 0.39
N ALA A 118 -1.18 17.61 0.15
CA ALA A 118 -1.72 16.69 1.16
C ALA A 118 -0.69 16.40 2.25
N PHE A 119 0.58 16.26 1.86
CA PHE A 119 1.71 15.95 2.71
C PHE A 119 2.75 17.08 2.71
N ASN A 120 3.40 17.28 3.84
CA ASN A 120 4.35 18.38 4.03
C ASN A 120 5.65 18.21 3.23
N ASN A 121 6.04 16.98 2.92
CA ASN A 121 7.25 16.67 2.15
C ASN A 121 7.03 16.59 0.65
N LEU A 122 5.78 16.56 0.18
CA LEU A 122 5.46 16.62 -1.24
C LEU A 122 5.37 18.09 -1.65
N ALA A 123 6.40 18.60 -2.31
CA ALA A 123 6.31 19.88 -2.99
C ALA A 123 5.28 19.79 -4.11
N TYR A 124 4.58 20.91 -4.37
CA TYR A 124 3.80 21.00 -5.60
C TYR A 124 4.73 20.67 -6.77
N THR A 125 4.41 19.65 -7.52
CA THR A 125 5.15 19.31 -8.74
C THR A 125 4.90 20.43 -9.74
N GLN A 126 5.69 21.49 -9.67
CA GLN A 126 5.81 22.36 -10.84
C GLN A 126 6.42 21.46 -11.91
N SER A 127 5.67 21.25 -12.98
CA SER A 127 6.15 20.63 -14.23
C SER A 127 7.26 21.51 -14.81
N SER A 128 8.45 21.45 -14.21
CA SER A 128 9.48 22.48 -14.40
C SER A 128 10.50 22.11 -15.47
N LEU A 129 10.48 20.92 -16.03
CA LEU A 129 11.42 20.54 -17.09
C LEU A 129 10.70 19.81 -18.23
N TRP A 130 10.19 20.60 -19.16
CA TRP A 130 9.78 20.13 -20.47
C TRP A 130 10.99 19.63 -21.23
N ASP A 131 11.20 18.31 -21.26
CA ASP A 131 12.15 17.68 -22.17
C ASP A 131 11.50 17.51 -23.56
N ALA A 132 11.60 18.56 -24.37
CA ALA A 132 11.05 18.55 -25.73
C ALA A 132 11.61 17.40 -26.61
N PRO A 133 12.90 17.05 -26.57
CA PRO A 133 13.44 15.87 -27.25
C PRO A 133 12.76 14.55 -26.82
N LEU A 134 12.59 14.32 -25.54
CA LEU A 134 11.96 13.10 -25.00
C LEU A 134 10.47 13.05 -25.37
N PHE A 135 9.75 14.15 -25.20
CA PHE A 135 8.35 14.27 -25.62
C PHE A 135 8.17 13.98 -27.11
N ASN A 136 8.99 14.59 -27.97
CA ASN A 136 8.94 14.34 -29.41
C ASN A 136 9.23 12.88 -29.77
N LYS A 137 10.18 12.23 -29.08
CA LYS A 137 10.47 10.81 -29.26
C LYS A 137 9.26 9.94 -28.91
N ARG A 138 8.53 10.25 -27.84
CA ARG A 138 7.30 9.56 -27.41
C ARG A 138 6.16 9.78 -28.41
N ILE A 139 5.96 11.00 -28.89
CA ILE A 139 5.00 11.31 -29.96
C ILE A 139 5.31 10.52 -31.25
N ILE A 140 6.58 10.44 -31.63
CA ILE A 140 6.99 9.64 -32.81
C ILE A 140 6.67 8.17 -32.60
N LYS A 141 6.91 7.60 -31.42
CA LYS A 141 6.54 6.22 -31.10
C LYS A 141 5.02 6.02 -31.16
N MET A 142 4.22 6.92 -30.60
CA MET A 142 2.76 6.89 -30.65
C MET A 142 2.24 6.92 -32.10
N VAL A 143 2.75 7.84 -32.90
CA VAL A 143 2.43 7.93 -34.35
C VAL A 143 2.87 6.64 -35.07
N GLY A 144 4.05 6.13 -34.76
CA GLY A 144 4.56 4.87 -35.30
C GLY A 144 3.67 3.68 -34.92
N MET A 145 3.20 3.61 -33.66
CA MET A 145 2.30 2.54 -33.22
C MET A 145 0.99 2.54 -34.01
N LYS A 146 0.47 3.73 -34.35
CA LYS A 146 -0.76 3.89 -35.11
C LYS A 146 -0.57 3.62 -36.61
N TYR A 147 0.49 4.11 -37.23
CA TYR A 147 0.64 4.18 -38.69
C TYR A 147 1.75 3.32 -39.26
N ALA A 148 2.69 2.78 -38.48
CA ALA A 148 3.76 1.92 -39.01
C ALA A 148 3.20 0.58 -39.49
N PRO A 149 3.85 -0.03 -40.51
CA PRO A 149 3.61 -1.41 -40.90
C PRO A 149 3.71 -2.36 -39.69
N TYR A 150 2.87 -3.41 -39.65
CA TYR A 150 2.75 -4.35 -38.55
C TYR A 150 4.09 -4.83 -37.99
N LEU A 151 5.03 -5.16 -38.85
CA LEU A 151 6.37 -5.65 -38.48
C LEU A 151 7.24 -4.61 -37.72
N LEU A 152 6.92 -3.33 -37.85
CA LEU A 152 7.63 -2.25 -37.13
C LEU A 152 6.93 -1.79 -35.85
N LYS A 153 5.67 -2.16 -35.64
CA LYS A 153 4.90 -1.77 -34.46
C LYS A 153 5.58 -2.12 -33.12
N PRO A 154 6.20 -3.30 -32.92
CA PRO A 154 6.90 -3.59 -31.66
C PRO A 154 8.02 -2.59 -31.31
N LYS A 155 8.67 -1.99 -32.32
CA LYS A 155 9.69 -0.94 -32.11
C LYS A 155 9.09 0.42 -31.73
N CYS A 156 7.81 0.58 -31.98
CA CYS A 156 7.04 1.80 -31.65
C CYS A 156 6.19 1.65 -30.39
N TRP A 157 6.34 0.52 -29.68
CA TRP A 157 5.61 0.31 -28.43
C TRP A 157 5.93 1.39 -27.41
N PHE A 158 4.92 1.90 -26.74
CA PHE A 158 5.03 2.86 -25.65
C PHE A 158 3.83 2.68 -24.72
N ASN A 159 4.00 3.03 -23.44
CA ASN A 159 2.92 3.13 -22.47
C ASN A 159 2.38 4.57 -22.51
N VAL A 160 1.05 4.71 -22.50
CA VAL A 160 0.37 6.03 -22.50
C VAL A 160 0.70 6.81 -21.23
N ASP A 161 0.85 6.14 -20.11
CA ASP A 161 1.22 6.76 -18.83
C ASP A 161 2.59 7.46 -18.90
N MET A 162 3.49 6.97 -19.74
CA MET A 162 4.76 7.67 -20.04
C MET A 162 4.58 9.02 -20.74
N LEU A 163 3.39 9.36 -21.26
CA LEU A 163 3.11 10.69 -21.80
C LEU A 163 2.73 11.69 -20.72
N ASN A 164 2.11 11.23 -19.65
CA ASN A 164 1.70 12.04 -18.52
C ASN A 164 2.88 12.34 -17.59
N ASN A 165 3.80 11.39 -17.44
CA ASN A 165 5.02 11.57 -16.64
C ASN A 165 6.11 12.21 -17.50
N GLN A 166 6.16 13.54 -17.53
CA GLN A 166 7.12 14.31 -18.35
C GLN A 166 8.57 14.22 -17.86
N GLU A 167 8.80 13.62 -16.70
CA GLU A 167 10.08 13.58 -16.00
C GLU A 167 10.82 12.24 -16.10
N MET A 168 10.23 11.19 -16.70
CA MET A 168 10.89 9.88 -16.77
C MET A 168 12.01 9.85 -17.82
N THR A 169 13.24 9.75 -17.32
CA THR A 169 14.43 9.49 -18.15
C THR A 169 14.48 8.01 -18.55
N PRO A 170 15.25 7.61 -19.59
CA PRO A 170 15.41 6.19 -19.95
C PRO A 170 16.00 5.29 -18.86
N LYS A 171 16.50 5.88 -17.76
CA LYS A 171 16.95 5.17 -16.56
C LYS A 171 15.79 4.80 -15.62
N ASP A 172 14.61 5.35 -15.83
CA ASP A 172 13.49 5.18 -14.90
C ASP A 172 12.85 3.79 -14.97
N GLU A 173 13.00 3.06 -16.10
CA GLU A 173 12.63 1.62 -16.15
C GLU A 173 13.53 0.76 -15.23
N GLU A 174 14.79 1.15 -15.04
CA GLU A 174 15.68 0.55 -14.06
C GLU A 174 15.36 1.04 -12.63
N LEU A 175 14.91 2.28 -12.46
CA LEU A 175 14.56 2.87 -11.16
C LEU A 175 13.31 2.25 -10.54
N PHE A 176 12.33 1.81 -11.31
CA PHE A 176 11.14 1.12 -10.80
C PHE A 176 11.47 -0.16 -10.02
N SER A 177 12.54 -0.85 -10.38
CA SER A 177 12.94 -2.11 -9.76
C SER A 177 13.79 -1.96 -8.49
N TRP A 178 14.25 -0.74 -8.16
CA TRP A 178 15.32 -0.56 -7.17
C TRP A 178 14.89 0.18 -5.89
N LYS A 179 13.63 0.55 -5.76
CA LYS A 179 13.19 1.46 -4.71
C LYS A 179 13.10 0.81 -3.31
N ASN A 180 12.57 -0.43 -3.18
CA ASN A 180 12.64 -1.15 -1.89
C ASN A 180 14.09 -1.27 -1.41
N LYS A 181 15.00 -1.54 -2.34
CA LYS A 181 16.43 -1.59 -2.04
C LYS A 181 16.96 -0.22 -1.63
N ALA A 182 16.58 0.85 -2.31
CA ALA A 182 17.01 2.20 -1.97
C ALA A 182 16.53 2.59 -0.56
N PHE A 183 15.27 2.32 -0.23
CA PHE A 183 14.74 2.52 1.12
C PHE A 183 15.53 1.74 2.17
N TYR A 184 15.80 0.46 1.90
CA TYR A 184 16.55 -0.42 2.79
C TYR A 184 18.00 0.03 2.98
N ASP A 185 18.67 0.44 1.89
CA ASP A 185 20.04 0.96 1.92
C ASP A 185 20.10 2.29 2.67
N ASP A 186 19.14 3.18 2.44
CA ASP A 186 19.00 4.44 3.18
C ASP A 186 18.78 4.21 4.68
N LEU A 187 18.00 3.18 5.07
CA LEU A 187 17.85 2.81 6.48
C LEU A 187 19.17 2.38 7.12
N LYS A 188 20.03 1.65 6.39
CA LYS A 188 21.32 1.18 6.90
C LYS A 188 22.33 2.31 7.09
N GLU A 189 22.29 3.31 6.20
CA GLU A 189 23.19 4.48 6.23
C GLU A 189 22.65 5.61 7.11
N ASP A 190 21.41 5.48 7.61
CA ASP A 190 20.67 6.54 8.27
C ASP A 190 21.29 6.95 9.60
N GLU A 191 21.73 8.21 9.69
CA GLU A 191 21.97 8.88 10.95
C GLU A 191 20.61 9.29 11.53
N ILE A 192 20.28 8.79 12.72
CA ILE A 192 19.04 9.09 13.41
C ILE A 192 18.93 10.60 13.61
N SER A 193 17.88 11.22 13.04
CA SER A 193 17.57 12.62 13.28
C SER A 193 16.28 12.73 14.10
N TYR A 194 16.36 13.53 15.17
CA TYR A 194 15.19 13.82 16.00
C TYR A 194 14.56 15.13 15.58
N VAL A 195 13.23 15.15 15.55
CA VAL A 195 12.45 16.32 15.21
C VAL A 195 11.39 16.59 16.27
N ASP A 196 11.09 17.87 16.49
CA ASP A 196 10.05 18.27 17.41
C ASP A 196 8.64 18.08 16.83
N GLY A 197 7.67 17.83 17.70
CA GLY A 197 6.26 17.72 17.38
C GLY A 197 5.89 16.39 16.72
N LYS A 198 4.60 16.13 16.61
CA LYS A 198 4.03 14.86 16.19
C LYS A 198 4.23 14.58 14.71
N ARG A 199 4.41 13.31 14.34
CA ARG A 199 4.64 12.88 12.95
C ARG A 199 3.62 11.83 12.53
N PHE A 200 3.06 12.05 11.35
CA PHE A 200 2.36 11.02 10.59
C PHE A 200 3.22 10.64 9.40
N LYS A 201 3.38 9.34 9.19
CA LYS A 201 4.13 8.79 8.05
C LYS A 201 3.30 7.72 7.35
N LEU A 202 3.12 7.89 6.06
CA LEU A 202 2.63 6.85 5.17
C LEU A 202 3.80 6.40 4.29
N ILE A 203 4.24 5.18 4.47
CA ILE A 203 5.36 4.56 3.74
C ILE A 203 4.78 3.48 2.87
N HIS A 204 4.78 3.70 1.56
CA HIS A 204 4.27 2.78 0.57
C HIS A 204 5.43 2.11 -0.16
N LEU A 205 5.63 0.83 0.10
CA LEU A 205 6.67 0.00 -0.49
C LEU A 205 6.08 -0.95 -1.54
N MET A 206 6.91 -1.38 -2.47
CA MET A 206 6.48 -2.30 -3.54
C MET A 206 5.94 -3.64 -3.01
N GLY A 207 6.27 -4.00 -1.77
CA GLY A 207 5.74 -5.23 -1.20
C GLY A 207 6.08 -6.47 -2.03
N ALA A 208 5.05 -7.22 -2.38
CA ALA A 208 5.13 -8.37 -3.28
C ALA A 208 4.46 -8.13 -4.65
N HIS A 209 4.33 -6.86 -5.05
CA HIS A 209 3.78 -6.50 -6.36
C HIS A 209 4.72 -6.94 -7.50
N VAL A 210 4.14 -7.35 -8.62
CA VAL A 210 4.89 -7.67 -9.86
C VAL A 210 5.51 -6.41 -10.47
N PRO A 211 6.67 -6.50 -11.11
CA PRO A 211 7.51 -7.68 -11.29
C PRO A 211 8.35 -8.00 -10.05
N PHE A 212 8.68 -9.28 -9.85
CA PHE A 212 9.44 -9.75 -8.70
C PHE A 212 10.94 -9.59 -8.93
N TYR A 213 11.64 -8.95 -7.97
CA TYR A 213 13.06 -8.62 -8.14
C TYR A 213 13.95 -9.05 -6.98
N TYR A 214 13.40 -9.33 -5.79
CA TYR A 214 14.19 -9.40 -4.58
C TYR A 214 14.27 -10.81 -4.00
N ASP A 215 15.45 -11.12 -3.43
CA ASP A 215 15.60 -12.19 -2.45
C ASP A 215 15.28 -11.67 -1.02
N LYS A 216 15.32 -12.57 -0.03
CA LYS A 216 15.05 -12.24 1.38
C LYS A 216 15.99 -11.16 1.95
N ASP A 217 17.20 -11.02 1.41
CA ASP A 217 18.21 -10.06 1.86
C ASP A 217 18.15 -8.73 1.09
N VAL A 218 17.06 -8.51 0.32
CA VAL A 218 16.78 -7.33 -0.49
C VAL A 218 17.81 -7.14 -1.62
N ASN A 219 18.38 -8.22 -2.14
CA ASN A 219 19.21 -8.18 -3.33
C ASN A 219 18.37 -8.44 -4.57
N VAL A 220 18.69 -7.74 -5.66
CA VAL A 220 18.06 -7.99 -6.96
C VAL A 220 18.59 -9.29 -7.56
N ILE A 221 17.70 -10.20 -7.91
CA ILE A 221 18.01 -11.51 -8.48
C ILE A 221 17.11 -11.84 -9.68
N ASP A 222 17.63 -12.61 -10.63
CA ASP A 222 16.89 -12.96 -11.87
C ASP A 222 15.75 -13.98 -11.64
N ASN A 223 15.80 -14.75 -10.56
CA ASN A 223 14.83 -15.79 -10.23
C ASN A 223 13.98 -15.44 -9.00
N ALA A 224 13.78 -14.17 -8.72
CA ALA A 224 12.87 -13.73 -7.68
C ALA A 224 11.44 -14.20 -7.98
N ASN A 225 10.70 -14.48 -6.93
CA ASN A 225 9.30 -14.87 -7.01
C ASN A 225 8.47 -14.16 -5.93
N TYR A 226 7.18 -14.42 -5.91
CA TYR A 226 6.26 -13.78 -4.99
C TYR A 226 6.65 -13.97 -3.52
N TYR A 227 7.04 -15.18 -3.12
CA TYR A 227 7.39 -15.50 -1.74
C TYR A 227 8.71 -14.84 -1.31
N THR A 228 9.73 -14.81 -2.19
CA THR A 228 10.98 -14.10 -1.88
C THR A 228 10.76 -12.59 -1.75
N CYS A 229 9.78 -12.03 -2.46
CA CYS A 229 9.39 -10.62 -2.31
C CYS A 229 8.64 -10.37 -0.98
N ILE A 230 7.84 -11.32 -0.50
CA ILE A 230 7.24 -11.26 0.85
C ILE A 230 8.33 -11.26 1.92
N GLU A 231 9.30 -12.19 1.83
CA GLU A 231 10.45 -12.25 2.75
C GLU A 231 11.25 -10.92 2.75
N SER A 232 11.55 -10.41 1.56
CA SER A 232 12.20 -9.11 1.36
C SER A 232 11.44 -7.97 2.03
N SER A 233 10.12 -7.92 1.87
CA SER A 233 9.26 -6.89 2.46
C SER A 233 9.29 -6.95 3.99
N MET A 234 9.32 -8.15 4.56
CA MET A 234 9.46 -8.33 6.00
C MET A 234 10.84 -7.90 6.49
N THR A 235 11.90 -8.21 5.75
CA THR A 235 13.27 -7.75 6.07
C THR A 235 13.35 -6.23 6.13
N VAL A 236 12.77 -5.53 5.15
CA VAL A 236 12.72 -4.07 5.13
C VAL A 236 11.90 -3.52 6.29
N THR A 237 10.74 -4.13 6.56
CA THR A 237 9.86 -3.73 7.67
C THR A 237 10.57 -3.87 9.02
N MET A 238 11.21 -5.02 9.28
CA MET A 238 11.93 -5.26 10.53
C MET A 238 13.11 -4.30 10.70
N ALA A 239 13.89 -4.05 9.64
CA ALA A 239 14.94 -3.05 9.66
C ALA A 239 14.42 -1.65 10.03
N TYR A 240 13.22 -1.29 9.55
CA TYR A 240 12.59 -0.03 9.94
C TYR A 240 12.16 -0.02 11.42
N LEU A 241 11.57 -1.10 11.93
CA LEU A 241 11.21 -1.24 13.34
C LEU A 241 12.45 -1.15 14.25
N ASP A 242 13.56 -1.79 13.85
CA ASP A 242 14.82 -1.69 14.58
C ASP A 242 15.36 -0.28 14.66
N LYS A 243 15.25 0.48 13.57
CA LYS A 243 15.60 1.91 13.60
C LYS A 243 14.73 2.74 14.55
N LEU A 244 13.45 2.41 14.71
CA LEU A 244 12.59 3.05 15.71
C LEU A 244 13.00 2.67 17.13
N ARG A 245 13.40 1.40 17.37
CA ARG A 245 13.94 0.92 18.66
C ARG A 245 15.27 1.58 18.99
N GLU A 246 16.22 1.59 18.04
CA GLU A 246 17.51 2.28 18.18
C GLU A 246 17.34 3.76 18.51
N ALA A 247 16.36 4.41 17.89
CA ALA A 247 16.03 5.80 18.15
C ALA A 247 15.29 6.03 19.49
N GLY A 248 14.86 4.97 20.18
CA GLY A 248 14.08 5.06 21.41
C GLY A 248 12.69 5.68 21.23
N VAL A 249 12.13 5.60 20.01
CA VAL A 249 10.80 6.15 19.68
C VAL A 249 9.78 5.05 19.32
N TYR A 250 10.14 3.79 19.47
CA TYR A 250 9.27 2.67 19.18
C TYR A 250 8.02 2.66 20.07
N ASP A 251 8.18 2.92 21.37
CA ASP A 251 7.07 2.88 22.35
C ASP A 251 6.08 4.02 22.12
N ASN A 252 6.55 5.21 21.75
CA ASN A 252 5.69 6.36 21.46
C ASN A 252 5.19 6.41 20.00
N SER A 253 5.23 5.26 19.30
CA SER A 253 4.76 5.10 17.94
C SER A 253 3.55 4.17 17.88
N VAL A 254 2.47 4.64 17.23
CA VAL A 254 1.45 3.77 16.64
C VAL A 254 2.03 3.27 15.32
N ILE A 255 2.05 1.97 15.10
CA ILE A 255 2.61 1.36 13.90
C ILE A 255 1.58 0.39 13.30
N ILE A 256 1.27 0.61 12.04
CA ILE A 256 0.39 -0.25 11.26
C ILE A 256 1.18 -0.76 10.07
N VAL A 257 1.25 -2.07 9.93
CA VAL A 257 1.83 -2.74 8.74
C VAL A 257 0.69 -3.46 8.05
N LEU A 258 0.42 -3.10 6.81
CA LEU A 258 -0.67 -3.71 6.05
C LEU A 258 -0.31 -3.82 4.57
N SER A 259 -1.02 -4.66 3.84
CA SER A 259 -1.09 -4.54 2.38
C SER A 259 -2.39 -3.86 1.97
N ASP A 260 -2.39 -3.24 0.80
CA ASP A 260 -3.57 -2.56 0.25
C ASP A 260 -4.62 -3.52 -0.30
N HIS A 261 -4.19 -4.67 -0.79
CA HIS A 261 -5.00 -5.81 -1.23
C HIS A 261 -4.17 -7.09 -1.18
N GLY A 262 -4.81 -8.23 -1.33
CA GLY A 262 -4.16 -9.52 -1.52
C GLY A 262 -3.67 -9.71 -2.95
N TYR A 263 -3.18 -10.91 -3.24
CA TYR A 263 -2.72 -11.30 -4.56
C TYR A 263 -3.42 -12.58 -5.00
N ASN A 264 -3.91 -12.60 -6.23
CA ASN A 264 -4.60 -13.76 -6.74
C ASN A 264 -3.62 -14.77 -7.31
N ILE A 265 -3.37 -15.84 -6.57
CA ILE A 265 -2.55 -16.97 -6.99
C ILE A 265 -3.47 -18.14 -7.29
N GLU A 266 -3.60 -18.53 -8.55
CA GLU A 266 -4.24 -19.80 -8.92
C GLU A 266 -3.21 -20.92 -8.97
N GLY A 267 -3.46 -21.94 -8.13
CA GLY A 267 -2.73 -23.21 -8.13
C GLY A 267 -1.29 -23.15 -7.64
N ASP A 268 -0.59 -24.28 -7.77
CA ASP A 268 0.80 -24.46 -7.32
C ASP A 268 1.86 -23.69 -8.15
N ALA A 269 1.45 -22.74 -8.98
CA ALA A 269 2.33 -21.99 -9.86
C ALA A 269 2.99 -20.81 -9.10
N ILE A 270 3.91 -21.14 -8.21
CA ILE A 270 4.79 -20.20 -7.52
C ILE A 270 5.54 -19.26 -8.49
N ASP A 271 5.78 -19.72 -9.72
CA ASP A 271 6.61 -19.01 -10.70
C ASP A 271 5.85 -18.09 -11.66
N THR A 272 4.54 -18.27 -11.80
CA THR A 272 3.69 -17.41 -12.65
C THR A 272 2.29 -17.34 -12.06
N PRO A 273 2.01 -16.32 -11.25
CA PRO A 273 0.66 -16.12 -10.74
C PRO A 273 -0.31 -15.95 -11.90
N GLN A 274 -1.19 -16.93 -12.09
CA GLN A 274 -2.27 -16.80 -13.04
C GLN A 274 -3.36 -15.97 -12.36
N ARG A 275 -3.73 -14.88 -12.98
CA ARG A 275 -4.87 -14.08 -12.51
C ARG A 275 -6.14 -14.90 -12.73
N ASN A 276 -6.92 -15.09 -11.68
CA ASN A 276 -8.29 -15.56 -11.80
C ASN A 276 -9.06 -14.60 -12.71
N GLU A 277 -9.84 -15.10 -13.64
CA GLU A 277 -10.63 -14.27 -14.54
C GLU A 277 -11.61 -13.35 -13.78
N ASN A 278 -11.95 -13.70 -12.55
CA ASN A 278 -12.88 -12.94 -11.70
C ASN A 278 -12.18 -11.95 -10.76
N GLU A 279 -10.85 -12.00 -10.60
CA GLU A 279 -10.04 -11.12 -9.70
C GLU A 279 -10.57 -11.05 -8.24
N THR A 280 -11.32 -12.05 -7.80
CA THR A 280 -11.93 -12.09 -6.47
C THR A 280 -10.92 -12.45 -5.37
N GLY A 281 -9.82 -13.14 -5.67
CA GLY A 281 -8.82 -13.58 -4.70
C GLY A 281 -7.93 -12.47 -4.11
N ARG A 282 -8.24 -11.18 -4.34
CA ARG A 282 -7.45 -10.05 -3.84
C ARG A 282 -8.01 -9.38 -2.59
N GLN A 283 -9.07 -9.94 -2.02
CA GLN A 283 -9.76 -9.33 -0.88
C GLN A 283 -9.06 -9.55 0.46
N HIS A 284 -8.03 -10.42 0.55
CA HIS A 284 -7.45 -10.87 1.81
C HIS A 284 -6.01 -10.32 2.03
N PRO A 285 -5.87 -9.08 2.51
CA PRO A 285 -4.59 -8.45 2.82
C PRO A 285 -4.08 -8.83 4.20
N ILE A 286 -2.79 -8.58 4.47
CA ILE A 286 -2.24 -8.60 5.83
C ILE A 286 -2.60 -7.32 6.58
N LEU A 287 -2.74 -7.43 7.92
CA LEU A 287 -2.92 -6.29 8.82
C LEU A 287 -2.31 -6.56 10.20
N PHE A 288 -1.27 -5.80 10.54
CA PHE A 288 -0.62 -5.79 11.85
C PHE A 288 -0.77 -4.42 12.48
N ILE A 289 -1.10 -4.37 13.75
CA ILE A 289 -1.26 -3.12 14.50
C ILE A 289 -0.49 -3.19 15.82
N LYS A 290 0.24 -2.13 16.12
CA LYS A 290 0.84 -1.82 17.40
C LYS A 290 0.38 -0.45 17.87
N GLY A 291 -0.18 -0.35 19.07
CA GLY A 291 -0.57 0.91 19.71
C GLY A 291 0.58 1.59 20.48
N LEU A 292 0.26 2.65 21.20
CA LEU A 292 1.21 3.38 22.02
C LEU A 292 1.56 2.58 23.29
N ASN A 293 2.86 2.50 23.62
CA ASN A 293 3.39 1.88 24.85
C ASN A 293 2.94 0.42 25.06
N GLU A 294 2.66 -0.31 24.00
CA GLU A 294 2.35 -1.74 24.08
C GLU A 294 3.57 -2.56 24.42
N ASN A 295 3.35 -3.59 25.25
CA ASN A 295 4.37 -4.55 25.66
C ASN A 295 3.70 -5.90 25.94
N HIS A 296 3.59 -6.72 24.91
CA HIS A 296 3.00 -8.05 24.96
C HIS A 296 3.64 -8.97 23.90
N ASP A 297 3.45 -10.25 24.06
CA ASP A 297 3.86 -11.20 23.02
C ASP A 297 3.00 -11.01 21.75
N PHE A 298 3.55 -11.41 20.61
CA PHE A 298 2.81 -11.39 19.35
C PHE A 298 1.44 -12.08 19.49
N GLN A 299 0.38 -11.41 19.04
CA GLN A 299 -0.99 -11.90 19.12
C GLN A 299 -1.61 -12.04 17.73
N VAL A 300 -2.55 -12.98 17.61
CA VAL A 300 -3.36 -13.18 16.40
C VAL A 300 -4.83 -13.01 16.77
N SER A 301 -5.56 -12.25 15.98
CA SER A 301 -7.00 -12.02 16.14
C SER A 301 -7.75 -12.42 14.88
N GLY A 302 -8.75 -13.29 15.04
CA GLY A 302 -9.69 -13.69 13.97
C GLY A 302 -10.88 -12.74 13.81
N ALA A 303 -10.83 -11.53 14.37
CA ALA A 303 -11.90 -10.54 14.24
C ALA A 303 -12.16 -10.20 12.76
N PRO A 304 -13.42 -10.14 12.30
CA PRO A 304 -13.76 -9.89 10.90
C PRO A 304 -13.65 -8.40 10.54
N ILE A 305 -12.44 -7.95 10.26
CA ILE A 305 -12.13 -6.55 9.97
C ILE A 305 -12.33 -6.24 8.47
N SER A 306 -12.72 -5.01 8.17
CA SER A 306 -12.73 -4.42 6.84
C SER A 306 -11.95 -3.10 6.86
N PHE A 307 -11.38 -2.70 5.73
CA PHE A 307 -10.63 -1.43 5.66
C PHE A 307 -11.47 -0.19 5.95
N GLU A 308 -12.78 -0.27 5.82
CA GLU A 308 -13.68 0.82 6.28
C GLU A 308 -13.61 1.08 7.79
N ASP A 309 -13.14 0.10 8.59
CA ASP A 309 -13.02 0.22 10.05
C ASP A 309 -11.73 0.92 10.48
N LEU A 310 -10.73 1.01 9.60
CA LEU A 310 -9.37 1.44 9.93
C LEU A 310 -9.33 2.84 10.52
N VAL A 311 -10.05 3.79 9.94
CA VAL A 311 -10.04 5.18 10.43
C VAL A 311 -10.61 5.28 11.83
N GLY A 312 -11.64 4.49 12.14
CA GLY A 312 -12.19 4.38 13.50
C GLY A 312 -11.14 3.84 14.48
N ALA A 313 -10.39 2.82 14.08
CA ALA A 313 -9.30 2.28 14.88
C ALA A 313 -8.14 3.28 15.06
N TYR A 314 -7.81 4.08 14.03
CA TYR A 314 -6.75 5.09 14.11
C TYR A 314 -7.01 6.11 15.23
N TYR A 315 -8.24 6.61 15.35
CA TYR A 315 -8.60 7.53 16.45
C TYR A 315 -8.42 6.87 17.82
N LYS A 316 -8.90 5.64 17.98
CA LYS A 316 -8.76 4.89 19.24
C LYS A 316 -7.29 4.64 19.62
N LEU A 317 -6.45 4.25 18.64
CA LEU A 317 -5.02 4.03 18.85
C LEU A 317 -4.30 5.33 19.29
N LEU A 318 -4.66 6.46 18.70
CA LEU A 318 -4.14 7.77 19.09
C LEU A 318 -4.61 8.20 20.49
N ASP A 319 -5.77 7.74 20.93
CA ASP A 319 -6.29 7.93 22.29
C ASP A 319 -5.71 6.92 23.30
N GLY A 320 -4.78 6.03 22.86
CA GLY A 320 -4.07 5.07 23.70
C GLY A 320 -4.84 3.77 23.95
N VAL A 321 -5.86 3.46 23.15
CA VAL A 321 -6.52 2.15 23.17
C VAL A 321 -5.54 1.11 22.61
N ALA A 322 -5.50 -0.06 23.22
CA ALA A 322 -4.63 -1.15 22.80
C ALA A 322 -5.01 -1.71 21.42
N SER A 323 -4.02 -2.29 20.72
CA SER A 323 -4.19 -2.82 19.36
C SER A 323 -5.23 -3.92 19.27
N ASP A 324 -5.36 -4.77 20.30
CA ASP A 324 -6.34 -5.86 20.38
C ASP A 324 -7.77 -5.39 20.69
N ASP A 325 -7.95 -4.11 21.06
CA ASP A 325 -9.25 -3.50 21.39
C ASP A 325 -9.64 -2.32 20.50
N CYS A 326 -8.83 -1.99 19.49
CA CYS A 326 -9.07 -0.80 18.65
C CYS A 326 -10.27 -0.95 17.70
N PHE A 327 -10.68 -2.16 17.35
CA PHE A 327 -11.86 -2.41 16.52
C PHE A 327 -13.13 -2.71 17.33
N GLU A 328 -14.30 -2.48 16.73
CA GLU A 328 -15.59 -2.83 17.32
C GLU A 328 -15.81 -4.35 17.31
N TYR A 329 -15.46 -5.00 16.20
CA TYR A 329 -15.65 -6.43 16.00
C TYR A 329 -14.56 -7.23 16.72
N LYS A 330 -14.96 -8.36 17.29
CA LYS A 330 -14.07 -9.26 18.01
C LYS A 330 -14.06 -10.63 17.35
N GLU A 331 -13.09 -11.46 17.72
CA GLU A 331 -13.03 -12.83 17.26
C GLU A 331 -14.31 -13.59 17.55
N GLY A 332 -14.86 -14.28 16.55
CA GLY A 332 -16.13 -15.00 16.62
C GLY A 332 -17.36 -14.17 16.24
N ASP A 333 -17.24 -12.88 16.10
CA ASP A 333 -18.34 -12.06 15.60
C ASP A 333 -18.69 -12.41 14.15
N GLN A 334 -19.97 -12.27 13.83
CA GLN A 334 -20.49 -12.45 12.48
C GLN A 334 -20.86 -11.09 11.90
N ARG A 335 -20.30 -10.74 10.75
CA ARG A 335 -20.66 -9.54 10.00
C ARG A 335 -20.56 -9.77 8.50
N GLU A 336 -21.32 -9.00 7.77
CA GLU A 336 -21.14 -8.86 6.32
C GLU A 336 -20.11 -7.78 6.04
N ARG A 337 -19.17 -8.08 5.16
CA ARG A 337 -18.15 -7.14 4.70
C ARG A 337 -18.29 -6.92 3.20
N ARG A 338 -18.19 -5.67 2.81
CA ARG A 338 -18.37 -5.23 1.44
C ARG A 338 -17.06 -5.33 0.66
N TYR A 339 -17.17 -5.76 -0.59
CA TYR A 339 -16.07 -5.74 -1.56
C TYR A 339 -16.58 -5.21 -2.89
N LEU A 340 -15.88 -4.22 -3.46
CA LEU A 340 -16.17 -3.65 -4.76
C LEU A 340 -15.10 -4.05 -5.76
N LEU A 341 -15.49 -4.83 -6.75
CA LEU A 341 -14.62 -5.32 -7.80
C LEU A 341 -14.85 -4.53 -9.08
N TYR A 342 -13.81 -3.93 -9.60
CA TYR A 342 -13.77 -3.39 -10.94
C TYR A 342 -12.62 -4.04 -11.72
N LYS A 343 -12.74 -4.11 -13.04
CA LYS A 343 -11.68 -4.63 -13.88
C LYS A 343 -10.74 -3.51 -14.31
N TYR A 344 -9.46 -3.71 -14.06
CA TYR A 344 -8.44 -2.79 -14.53
C TYR A 344 -8.43 -2.75 -16.05
N LEU A 345 -8.48 -1.55 -16.67
CA LEU A 345 -8.45 -1.31 -18.11
C LEU A 345 -9.76 -1.63 -18.88
N GLY A 346 -10.88 -1.02 -18.52
CA GLY A 346 -11.94 -0.85 -19.50
C GLY A 346 -13.35 -1.24 -19.10
N GLU A 347 -13.61 -1.43 -17.82
CA GLU A 347 -14.98 -1.56 -17.35
C GLU A 347 -15.36 -0.33 -16.51
N ASP A 348 -16.28 0.46 -17.05
CA ASP A 348 -16.80 1.67 -16.38
C ASP A 348 -17.76 1.33 -15.23
N HIS A 349 -17.67 0.12 -14.66
CA HIS A 349 -18.56 -0.31 -13.58
C HIS A 349 -17.83 -1.16 -12.53
N MET A 350 -18.33 -1.08 -11.30
CA MET A 350 -17.91 -1.92 -10.18
C MET A 350 -19.04 -2.85 -9.77
N VAL A 351 -18.74 -4.11 -9.53
CA VAL A 351 -19.67 -5.11 -9.02
C VAL A 351 -19.50 -5.25 -7.52
N GLU A 352 -20.62 -5.22 -6.79
CA GLU A 352 -20.60 -5.39 -5.34
C GLU A 352 -20.72 -6.85 -4.93
N TYR A 353 -19.86 -7.24 -4.02
CA TYR A 353 -19.90 -8.50 -3.30
C TYR A 353 -20.05 -8.24 -1.81
N MET A 354 -20.66 -9.19 -1.12
CA MET A 354 -20.68 -9.26 0.35
C MET A 354 -20.06 -10.57 0.79
N GLN A 355 -19.24 -10.52 1.83
CA GLN A 355 -18.61 -11.69 2.43
C GLN A 355 -18.97 -11.81 3.90
N THR A 356 -19.35 -13.02 4.32
CA THR A 356 -19.55 -13.40 5.72
C THR A 356 -18.63 -14.56 6.05
N GLY A 357 -17.93 -14.50 7.17
CA GLY A 357 -16.99 -15.56 7.56
C GLY A 357 -15.52 -15.17 7.38
N TYR A 358 -14.68 -16.14 7.06
CA TYR A 358 -13.24 -15.92 6.91
C TYR A 358 -12.92 -15.25 5.56
N ALA A 359 -12.08 -14.21 5.60
CA ALA A 359 -11.77 -13.41 4.42
C ALA A 359 -11.07 -14.20 3.31
N GLY A 360 -10.24 -15.19 3.66
CA GLY A 360 -9.57 -16.08 2.72
C GLY A 360 -10.49 -17.12 2.06
N ASP A 361 -11.73 -17.31 2.54
CA ASP A 361 -12.67 -18.22 1.91
C ASP A 361 -13.48 -17.51 0.81
N GLU A 362 -12.95 -17.51 -0.41
CA GLU A 362 -13.60 -16.90 -1.58
C GLU A 362 -15.00 -17.46 -1.86
N SER A 363 -15.31 -18.68 -1.43
CA SER A 363 -16.63 -19.27 -1.63
C SER A 363 -17.74 -18.53 -0.88
N THR A 364 -17.38 -17.75 0.13
CA THR A 364 -18.30 -16.93 0.92
C THR A 364 -18.47 -15.51 0.38
N LEU A 365 -17.73 -15.14 -0.67
CA LEU A 365 -17.84 -13.86 -1.36
C LEU A 365 -18.95 -13.91 -2.39
N ILE A 366 -20.12 -13.38 -2.05
CA ILE A 366 -21.35 -13.54 -2.83
C ILE A 366 -21.71 -12.22 -3.53
N PRO A 367 -21.92 -12.22 -4.87
CA PRO A 367 -22.36 -11.02 -5.58
C PRO A 367 -23.77 -10.61 -5.12
N THR A 368 -23.94 -9.32 -4.82
CA THR A 368 -25.25 -8.78 -4.40
C THR A 368 -26.18 -8.49 -5.56
N GLY A 369 -25.67 -8.48 -6.78
CA GLY A 369 -26.36 -8.01 -7.96
C GLY A 369 -26.38 -6.47 -8.13
N ARG A 370 -25.75 -5.74 -7.22
CA ARG A 370 -25.58 -4.28 -7.35
C ARG A 370 -24.34 -3.96 -8.20
N VAL A 371 -24.51 -3.00 -9.09
CA VAL A 371 -23.48 -2.49 -9.98
C VAL A 371 -23.46 -0.97 -9.88
N PHE A 372 -22.25 -0.39 -9.85
CA PHE A 372 -22.03 1.04 -9.81
C PHE A 372 -21.38 1.47 -11.14
N ASP A 373 -22.18 2.05 -12.01
CA ASP A 373 -21.74 2.53 -13.33
C ASP A 373 -21.08 3.92 -13.22
N ALA A 374 -20.03 4.15 -14.00
CA ALA A 374 -19.43 5.47 -14.14
C ALA A 374 -20.45 6.45 -14.76
N LYS A 375 -20.46 7.67 -14.26
CA LYS A 375 -21.34 8.74 -14.74
C LYS A 375 -20.73 9.50 -15.90
#